data_61eed937079af4a11cf43ec217feff2c
#
_entry.id   61eed937079af4a11cf43ec217feff2c
#
_cell.length_a   1.000
_cell.length_b   1.000
_cell.length_c   1.000
_cell.angle_alpha   90.00
_cell.angle_beta   90.00
_cell.angle_gamma   90.00
#
_symmetry.space_group_name_H-M   'P 1'
#
loop_
_entity.id
_entity.type
_entity.pdbx_description
1 polymer ?
#
loop_
_entity_poly.entity_id
_entity_poly.type
_entity_poly.pdbx_seq_one_letter_code
_entity_poly.pdbx_strand_id
1 'polypeptide(L)'
;MSSEELSLLASRLGGTVTAGPKTTVLSVPPDRVVEACVGVSSLPGWYHLTTITGMDIGQDIAILYHFWQGKRFLQVRTQVPKSAPRLASITGSLAAGTIYEAEIQDVLGVAFEGNPFLGKRVILPDAYPPDAPPPLRKGTDPHKIKKMMELE
;
A
#
# COMPACT_ATOMS: atom_id res chain seq x y z
N MET A 1 -16.62 15.17 -8.31
CA MET A 1 -16.53 14.83 -6.88
C MET A 1 -16.72 16.11 -6.09
N SER A 2 -17.77 16.16 -5.33
CA SER A 2 -17.89 17.24 -4.36
C SER A 2 -16.93 16.99 -3.21
N SER A 3 -16.34 18.03 -2.67
CA SER A 3 -15.53 17.98 -1.43
C SER A 3 -16.32 17.34 -0.27
N GLU A 4 -17.62 17.41 -0.33
CA GLU A 4 -18.56 16.87 0.67
C GLU A 4 -18.61 15.34 0.69
N GLU A 5 -18.66 14.67 -0.47
CA GLU A 5 -18.71 13.21 -0.53
C GLU A 5 -17.46 12.56 0.09
N LEU A 6 -16.28 13.12 -0.21
CA LEU A 6 -15.04 12.62 0.35
C LEU A 6 -14.92 12.94 1.84
N SER A 7 -15.43 14.09 2.28
CA SER A 7 -15.44 14.47 3.71
C SER A 7 -16.39 13.58 4.52
N LEU A 8 -17.53 13.21 3.96
CA LEU A 8 -18.46 12.26 4.57
C LEU A 8 -17.84 10.87 4.69
N LEU A 9 -17.18 10.40 3.64
CA LEU A 9 -16.47 9.13 3.66
C LEU A 9 -15.37 9.14 4.75
N ALA A 10 -14.57 10.19 4.81
CA ALA A 10 -13.53 10.36 5.83
C ALA A 10 -14.10 10.32 7.24
N SER A 11 -15.16 11.10 7.51
CA SER A 11 -15.80 11.12 8.84
C SER A 11 -16.32 9.75 9.26
N ARG A 12 -16.94 9.01 8.33
CA ARG A 12 -17.43 7.65 8.60
C ARG A 12 -16.32 6.67 8.93
N LEU A 13 -15.15 6.86 8.34
CA LEU A 13 -13.99 5.97 8.51
C LEU A 13 -13.04 6.40 9.64
N GLY A 14 -13.34 7.50 10.35
CA GLY A 14 -12.41 8.07 11.34
C GLY A 14 -11.12 8.58 10.70
N GLY A 15 -11.19 8.99 9.44
CA GLY A 15 -10.07 9.47 8.65
C GLY A 15 -10.03 10.99 8.52
N THR A 16 -9.01 11.48 7.82
CA THR A 16 -8.82 12.91 7.53
C THR A 16 -8.56 13.12 6.04
N VAL A 17 -9.01 14.26 5.52
CA VAL A 17 -8.78 14.65 4.12
C VAL A 17 -7.81 15.83 4.07
N THR A 18 -6.76 15.69 3.27
CA THR A 18 -5.83 16.78 2.96
C THR A 18 -5.89 17.07 1.46
N ALA A 19 -6.39 18.22 1.10
CA ALA A 19 -6.49 18.66 -0.29
C ALA A 19 -5.21 19.34 -0.76
N GLY A 20 -4.64 18.87 -1.85
CA GLY A 20 -3.56 19.54 -2.58
C GLY A 20 -4.01 20.01 -3.96
N PRO A 21 -3.17 20.73 -4.70
CA PRO A 21 -3.54 21.33 -5.99
C PRO A 21 -3.84 20.29 -7.08
N LYS A 22 -3.21 19.12 -7.04
CA LYS A 22 -3.42 18.01 -8.00
C LYS A 22 -3.79 16.70 -7.34
N THR A 23 -3.50 16.54 -6.07
CA THR A 23 -3.68 15.29 -5.33
C THR A 23 -4.44 15.57 -4.04
N THR A 24 -5.46 14.78 -3.77
CA THR A 24 -6.15 14.78 -2.48
C THR A 24 -5.80 13.49 -1.75
N VAL A 25 -5.49 13.58 -0.45
CA VAL A 25 -5.12 12.44 0.38
C VAL A 25 -6.21 12.18 1.41
N LEU A 26 -6.76 10.98 1.40
CA LEU A 26 -7.63 10.44 2.44
C LEU A 26 -6.77 9.54 3.35
N SER A 27 -6.46 10.00 4.54
CA SER A 27 -5.73 9.19 5.54
C SER A 27 -6.73 8.46 6.43
N VAL A 28 -6.56 7.14 6.58
CA VAL A 28 -7.47 6.29 7.38
C VAL A 28 -6.67 5.34 8.29
N PRO A 29 -7.28 4.88 9.40
CA PRO A 29 -6.72 3.79 10.20
C PRO A 29 -6.55 2.50 9.37
N PRO A 30 -5.60 1.61 9.73
CA PRO A 30 -5.33 0.39 8.96
C PRO A 30 -6.54 -0.55 8.79
N ASP A 31 -7.37 -0.67 9.82
CA ASP A 31 -8.57 -1.49 9.83
C ASP A 31 -9.70 -0.95 8.93
N ARG A 32 -9.55 0.27 8.39
CA ARG A 32 -10.52 0.92 7.50
C ARG A 32 -10.06 1.03 6.06
N VAL A 33 -8.88 0.54 5.73
CA VAL A 33 -8.28 0.75 4.40
C VAL A 33 -9.09 0.11 3.28
N VAL A 34 -9.61 -1.09 3.46
CA VAL A 34 -10.42 -1.78 2.44
C VAL A 34 -11.70 -1.00 2.16
N GLU A 35 -12.41 -0.58 3.22
CA GLU A 35 -13.63 0.21 3.10
C GLU A 35 -13.35 1.58 2.44
N ALA A 36 -12.22 2.20 2.75
CA ALA A 36 -11.80 3.45 2.14
C ALA A 36 -11.54 3.29 0.63
N CYS A 37 -10.80 2.25 0.23
CA CYS A 37 -10.51 1.98 -1.18
C CYS A 37 -11.77 1.67 -1.98
N VAL A 38 -12.68 0.86 -1.44
CA VAL A 38 -13.99 0.57 -2.04
C VAL A 38 -14.83 1.84 -2.15
N GLY A 39 -14.87 2.63 -1.07
CA GLY A 39 -15.60 3.90 -1.05
C GLY A 39 -15.11 4.87 -2.12
N VAL A 40 -13.79 5.02 -2.25
CA VAL A 40 -13.18 5.88 -3.28
C VAL A 40 -13.47 5.37 -4.70
N SER A 41 -13.35 4.07 -4.94
CA SER A 41 -13.64 3.49 -6.26
C SER A 41 -15.11 3.64 -6.68
N SER A 42 -16.00 3.80 -5.71
CA SER A 42 -17.45 3.98 -5.90
C SER A 42 -17.87 5.44 -6.05
N LEU A 43 -16.95 6.39 -5.85
CA LEU A 43 -17.27 7.82 -6.01
C LEU A 43 -17.59 8.16 -7.46
N PRO A 44 -18.50 9.15 -7.70
CA PRO A 44 -18.76 9.62 -9.05
C PRO A 44 -17.50 10.11 -9.75
N GLY A 45 -17.26 9.66 -10.97
CA GLY A 45 -16.12 10.09 -11.78
C GLY A 45 -15.13 9.00 -12.14
N TRP A 46 -15.43 7.74 -11.84
CA TRP A 46 -14.63 6.59 -12.29
C TRP A 46 -13.20 6.58 -11.76
N TYR A 47 -13.06 6.70 -10.44
CA TYR A 47 -11.74 6.51 -9.83
C TYR A 47 -11.30 5.06 -9.93
N HIS A 48 -10.22 4.81 -10.63
CA HIS A 48 -9.63 3.48 -10.70
C HIS A 48 -8.27 3.44 -10.00
N LEU A 49 -7.98 2.31 -9.40
CA LEU A 49 -6.69 2.06 -8.78
C LEU A 49 -5.61 1.94 -9.87
N THR A 50 -4.61 2.82 -9.82
CA THR A 50 -3.50 2.83 -10.79
C THR A 50 -2.27 2.12 -10.27
N THR A 51 -1.98 2.22 -8.98
CA THR A 51 -0.86 1.56 -8.32
C THR A 51 -1.00 1.62 -6.80
N ILE A 52 -0.18 0.87 -6.09
CA ILE A 52 -0.01 0.97 -4.64
C ILE A 52 1.47 1.19 -4.35
N THR A 53 1.77 2.14 -3.47
CA THR A 53 3.15 2.45 -3.07
C THR A 53 3.33 2.17 -1.58
N GLY A 54 4.41 1.48 -1.23
CA GLY A 54 4.86 1.32 0.15
C GLY A 54 6.08 2.19 0.44
N MET A 55 6.17 2.73 1.64
CA MET A 55 7.32 3.52 2.10
C MET A 55 7.67 3.20 3.55
N ASP A 56 8.94 2.92 3.82
CA ASP A 56 9.46 2.87 5.19
C ASP A 56 9.64 4.30 5.71
N ILE A 57 8.83 4.69 6.68
CA ILE A 57 8.85 6.02 7.29
C ILE A 57 9.49 6.04 8.69
N GLY A 58 10.24 4.98 9.03
CA GLY A 58 10.97 4.86 10.29
C GLY A 58 10.36 3.81 11.20
N GLN A 59 9.47 4.18 12.09
CA GLN A 59 8.78 3.24 12.99
C GLN A 59 7.63 2.50 12.29
N ASP A 60 7.08 3.11 11.25
CA ASP A 60 5.95 2.60 10.48
C ASP A 60 6.31 2.39 9.01
N ILE A 61 5.48 1.63 8.32
CA ILE A 61 5.42 1.54 6.86
C ILE A 61 4.12 2.20 6.42
N ALA A 62 4.24 3.23 5.59
CA ALA A 62 3.08 3.87 4.97
C ALA A 62 2.72 3.14 3.68
N ILE A 63 1.42 2.92 3.46
CA ILE A 63 0.85 2.34 2.26
C ILE A 63 -0.07 3.37 1.62
N LEU A 64 0.14 3.65 0.34
CA LEU A 64 -0.62 4.61 -0.45
C LEU A 64 -1.26 3.92 -1.63
N TYR A 65 -2.57 3.95 -1.69
CA TYR A 65 -3.37 3.46 -2.82
C TYR A 65 -3.70 4.64 -3.72
N HIS A 66 -3.23 4.62 -4.96
CA HIS A 66 -3.37 5.73 -5.89
C HIS A 66 -4.54 5.49 -6.83
N PHE A 67 -5.50 6.39 -6.76
CA PHE A 67 -6.68 6.40 -7.64
C PHE A 67 -6.62 7.58 -8.59
N TRP A 68 -6.98 7.37 -9.84
CA TRP A 68 -6.97 8.40 -10.86
C TRP A 68 -8.31 8.51 -11.60
N GLN A 69 -8.66 9.73 -11.93
CA GLN A 69 -9.90 10.10 -12.62
C GLN A 69 -9.63 10.98 -13.85
N GLY A 70 -8.51 10.82 -14.52
CA GLY A 70 -8.18 11.57 -15.74
C GLY A 70 -7.67 12.99 -15.56
N LYS A 71 -7.97 13.66 -14.45
CA LYS A 71 -7.51 15.03 -14.13
C LYS A 71 -6.94 15.19 -12.73
N ARG A 72 -7.32 14.33 -11.81
CA ARG A 72 -6.97 14.42 -10.39
C ARG A 72 -6.56 13.06 -9.86
N PHE A 73 -5.60 13.08 -8.95
CA PHE A 73 -5.24 11.93 -8.13
C PHE A 73 -5.92 12.02 -6.77
N LEU A 74 -6.45 10.88 -6.33
CA LEU A 74 -6.87 10.68 -4.97
C LEU A 74 -6.03 9.54 -4.39
N GLN A 75 -5.45 9.75 -3.22
CA GLN A 75 -4.68 8.75 -2.51
C GLN A 75 -5.41 8.34 -1.24
N VAL A 76 -5.60 7.04 -1.04
CA VAL A 76 -5.92 6.50 0.28
C VAL A 76 -4.60 6.14 0.95
N ARG A 77 -4.35 6.72 2.11
CA ARG A 77 -3.13 6.51 2.90
C ARG A 77 -3.45 5.83 4.21
N THR A 78 -2.69 4.83 4.53
CA THR A 78 -2.65 4.22 5.86
C THR A 78 -1.21 3.94 6.27
N GLN A 79 -0.99 3.54 7.51
CA GLN A 79 0.32 3.13 7.99
C GLN A 79 0.19 2.00 9.00
N VAL A 80 1.17 1.11 9.00
CA VAL A 80 1.24 -0.05 9.90
C VAL A 80 2.58 -0.07 10.63
N PRO A 81 2.64 -0.58 11.87
CA PRO A 81 3.90 -0.70 12.59
C PRO A 81 4.91 -1.57 11.84
N LYS A 82 6.13 -1.09 11.67
CA LYS A 82 7.22 -1.81 11.00
C LYS A 82 7.61 -3.11 11.71
N SER A 83 7.35 -3.19 13.03
CA SER A 83 7.60 -4.37 13.86
C SER A 83 6.63 -5.51 13.60
N ALA A 84 5.41 -5.21 13.14
CA ALA A 84 4.36 -6.18 12.83
C ALA A 84 3.52 -5.68 11.65
N PRO A 85 4.09 -5.62 10.43
CA PRO A 85 3.47 -4.96 9.29
C PRO A 85 2.42 -5.86 8.65
N ARG A 86 1.18 -5.69 9.05
CA ARG A 86 0.02 -6.47 8.56
C ARG A 86 -1.11 -5.55 8.16
N LEU A 87 -1.78 -5.88 7.08
CA LEU A 87 -2.90 -5.10 6.54
C LEU A 87 -3.88 -6.04 5.83
N ALA A 88 -5.17 -5.74 5.89
CA ALA A 88 -6.15 -6.47 5.10
C ALA A 88 -5.95 -6.16 3.60
N SER A 89 -5.98 -7.18 2.77
CA SER A 89 -5.88 -7.05 1.31
C SER A 89 -7.14 -6.43 0.72
N ILE A 90 -6.98 -5.53 -0.26
CA ILE A 90 -8.11 -5.00 -1.04
C ILE A 90 -8.53 -5.94 -2.18
N THR A 91 -7.79 -7.02 -2.43
CA THR A 91 -7.94 -7.90 -3.60
C THR A 91 -9.36 -8.47 -3.75
N GLY A 92 -10.01 -8.79 -2.63
CA GLY A 92 -11.39 -9.31 -2.64
C GLY A 92 -12.42 -8.35 -3.23
N SER A 93 -12.14 -7.05 -3.20
CA SER A 93 -13.01 -6.00 -3.74
C SER A 93 -12.42 -5.32 -4.98
N LEU A 94 -11.11 -5.16 -5.02
CA LEU A 94 -10.37 -4.48 -6.08
C LEU A 94 -9.21 -5.38 -6.57
N ALA A 95 -9.51 -6.28 -7.49
CA ALA A 95 -8.55 -7.27 -8.00
C ALA A 95 -7.26 -6.65 -8.61
N ALA A 96 -7.35 -5.41 -9.10
CA ALA A 96 -6.19 -4.66 -9.59
C ALA A 96 -5.07 -4.49 -8.55
N GLY A 97 -5.38 -4.55 -7.26
CA GLY A 97 -4.40 -4.45 -6.17
C GLY A 97 -3.52 -5.67 -5.97
N THR A 98 -3.88 -6.82 -6.54
CA THR A 98 -3.26 -8.12 -6.23
C THR A 98 -1.74 -8.13 -6.37
N ILE A 99 -1.23 -7.71 -7.51
CA ILE A 99 0.21 -7.70 -7.79
C ILE A 99 0.92 -6.58 -7.04
N TYR A 100 0.34 -5.40 -6.96
CA TYR A 100 0.95 -4.28 -6.23
C TYR A 100 1.15 -4.57 -4.74
N GLU A 101 0.17 -5.21 -4.09
CA GLU A 101 0.32 -5.66 -2.70
C GLU A 101 1.41 -6.73 -2.56
N ALA A 102 1.45 -7.69 -3.50
CA ALA A 102 2.47 -8.74 -3.52
C ALA A 102 3.88 -8.18 -3.70
N GLU A 103 4.06 -7.16 -4.53
CA GLU A 103 5.33 -6.45 -4.68
C GLU A 103 5.77 -5.77 -3.36
N ILE A 104 4.83 -5.09 -2.70
CA ILE A 104 5.11 -4.43 -1.40
C ILE A 104 5.45 -5.48 -0.33
N GLN A 105 4.78 -6.62 -0.33
CA GLN A 105 5.12 -7.75 0.54
C GLN A 105 6.58 -8.16 0.34
N ASP A 106 7.01 -8.36 -0.90
CA ASP A 106 8.38 -8.76 -1.23
C ASP A 106 9.41 -7.71 -0.77
N VAL A 107 9.19 -6.45 -1.07
CA VAL A 107 10.22 -5.41 -0.90
C VAL A 107 10.21 -4.73 0.47
N LEU A 108 9.09 -4.75 1.18
CA LEU A 108 8.93 -4.12 2.50
C LEU A 108 8.49 -5.10 3.60
N GLY A 109 8.08 -6.31 3.24
CA GLY A 109 7.66 -7.33 4.19
C GLY A 109 6.31 -7.04 4.86
N VAL A 110 5.40 -6.36 4.19
CA VAL A 110 4.03 -6.16 4.66
C VAL A 110 3.19 -7.37 4.30
N ALA A 111 2.54 -7.99 5.28
CA ALA A 111 1.63 -9.11 5.05
C ALA A 111 0.23 -8.57 4.70
N PHE A 112 -0.21 -8.79 3.46
CA PHE A 112 -1.56 -8.45 3.02
C PHE A 112 -2.49 -9.66 3.19
N GLU A 113 -3.25 -9.67 4.27
CA GLU A 113 -4.14 -10.79 4.62
C GLU A 113 -5.31 -10.87 3.64
N GLY A 114 -5.46 -12.03 3.01
CA GLY A 114 -6.45 -12.26 1.95
C GLY A 114 -5.90 -12.11 0.53
N ASN A 115 -4.66 -11.66 0.34
CA ASN A 115 -4.02 -11.65 -0.97
C ASN A 115 -3.64 -13.08 -1.39
N PRO A 116 -3.93 -13.51 -2.66
CA PRO A 116 -3.58 -14.86 -3.15
C PRO A 116 -2.07 -15.17 -3.14
N PHE A 117 -1.23 -14.14 -3.13
CA PHE A 117 0.22 -14.27 -3.07
C PHE A 117 0.80 -14.11 -1.66
N LEU A 118 -0.04 -14.11 -0.62
CA LEU A 118 0.45 -14.02 0.76
C LEU A 118 1.48 -15.13 1.04
N GLY A 119 2.68 -14.72 1.49
CA GLY A 119 3.80 -15.61 1.76
C GLY A 119 4.52 -16.17 0.53
N LYS A 120 4.13 -15.75 -0.69
CA LYS A 120 4.80 -16.13 -1.95
C LYS A 120 5.61 -14.97 -2.48
N ARG A 121 6.76 -15.26 -3.09
CA ARG A 121 7.56 -14.25 -3.79
C ARG A 121 7.01 -14.02 -5.19
N VAL A 122 7.05 -12.77 -5.61
CA VAL A 122 6.55 -12.34 -6.93
C VAL A 122 7.65 -11.66 -7.75
N ILE A 123 8.42 -10.77 -7.13
CA ILE A 123 9.49 -10.02 -7.82
C ILE A 123 10.89 -10.33 -7.30
N LEU A 124 11.03 -10.77 -6.05
CA LEU A 124 12.33 -11.16 -5.54
C LEU A 124 12.77 -12.50 -6.14
N PRO A 125 14.04 -12.64 -6.55
CA PRO A 125 14.56 -13.91 -7.06
C PRO A 125 14.53 -14.99 -5.98
N ASP A 126 14.45 -16.26 -6.40
CA ASP A 126 14.47 -17.41 -5.49
C ASP A 126 15.74 -17.47 -4.64
N ALA A 127 16.87 -16.96 -5.19
CA ALA A 127 18.13 -16.85 -4.50
C ALA A 127 18.16 -15.79 -3.38
N TYR A 128 17.13 -14.92 -3.27
CA TYR A 128 17.07 -13.95 -2.18
C TYR A 128 16.97 -14.68 -0.84
N PRO A 129 17.90 -14.45 0.11
CA PRO A 129 17.96 -15.25 1.33
C PRO A 129 16.68 -15.10 2.17
N PRO A 130 16.13 -16.21 2.70
CA PRO A 130 14.89 -16.16 3.48
C PRO A 130 15.03 -15.35 4.77
N ASP A 131 16.25 -15.30 5.33
CA ASP A 131 16.54 -14.57 6.58
C ASP A 131 17.01 -13.13 6.33
N ALA A 132 17.12 -12.71 5.07
CA ALA A 132 17.51 -11.35 4.74
C ALA A 132 16.35 -10.38 4.99
N PRO A 133 16.63 -9.16 5.49
CA PRO A 133 15.60 -8.15 5.63
C PRO A 133 15.05 -7.74 4.25
N PRO A 134 13.77 -7.32 4.18
CA PRO A 134 13.21 -6.82 2.94
C PRO A 134 14.07 -5.70 2.33
N PRO A 135 14.30 -5.71 1.00
CA PRO A 135 15.35 -4.88 0.38
C PRO A 135 15.12 -3.37 0.46
N LEU A 136 13.87 -2.92 0.55
CA LEU A 136 13.55 -1.49 0.60
C LEU A 136 13.31 -0.95 2.02
N ARG A 137 13.54 -1.76 3.05
CA ARG A 137 13.53 -1.24 4.42
C ARG A 137 14.79 -0.40 4.69
N LYS A 138 14.60 0.72 5.39
CA LYS A 138 15.73 1.53 5.87
C LYS A 138 16.64 0.70 6.78
N GLY A 139 17.93 0.80 6.52
CA GLY A 139 18.95 0.01 7.23
C GLY A 139 19.26 -1.34 6.58
N THR A 140 18.56 -1.75 5.54
CA THR A 140 18.95 -2.92 4.74
C THR A 140 20.21 -2.57 3.93
N ASP A 141 21.27 -3.37 4.11
CA ASP A 141 22.53 -3.19 3.40
C ASP A 141 22.58 -4.09 2.14
N PRO A 142 22.54 -3.50 0.94
CA PRO A 142 22.54 -4.27 -0.31
C PRO A 142 23.84 -5.09 -0.50
N HIS A 143 24.98 -4.65 0.05
CA HIS A 143 26.24 -5.41 -0.03
C HIS A 143 26.18 -6.69 0.80
N LYS A 144 25.54 -6.64 1.98
CA LYS A 144 25.30 -7.86 2.77
C LYS A 144 24.38 -8.83 2.04
N ILE A 145 23.30 -8.33 1.43
CA ILE A 145 22.38 -9.16 0.64
C ILE A 145 23.13 -9.83 -0.51
N LYS A 146 23.90 -9.05 -1.28
CA LYS A 146 24.70 -9.57 -2.39
C LYS A 146 25.64 -10.70 -1.94
N LYS A 147 26.33 -10.52 -0.83
CA LYS A 147 27.22 -11.54 -0.25
C LYS A 147 26.45 -12.78 0.20
N MET A 148 25.27 -12.61 0.79
CA MET A 148 24.41 -13.74 1.20
C MET A 148 23.88 -14.54 0.01
N MET A 149 23.70 -13.90 -1.14
CA MET A 149 23.27 -14.55 -2.39
C MET A 149 24.43 -15.19 -3.15
N GLU A 150 25.67 -15.07 -2.65
CA GLU A 150 26.91 -15.55 -3.32
C GLU A 150 27.07 -14.98 -4.74
N LEU A 151 26.58 -13.79 -4.96
CA LEU A 151 26.73 -13.06 -6.22
C LEU A 151 28.05 -12.26 -6.18
N GLU A 152 28.95 -12.55 -7.12
CA GLU A 152 30.21 -11.82 -7.33
C GLU A 152 29.98 -10.42 -7.96
#